data_f1cd5837c89fb4767c7c34602667bd07
#
_entry.id   f1cd5837c89fb4767c7c34602667bd07
#
_cell.length_a   1.000
_cell.length_b   1.000
_cell.length_c   1.000
_cell.angle_alpha   90.00
_cell.angle_beta   90.00
_cell.angle_gamma   90.00
#
_symmetry.space_group_name_H-M   'P 1'
#
loop_
_entity.id
_entity.type
_entity.pdbx_description
1 polymer ?
#
loop_
_entity_poly.entity_id
_entity_poly.type
_entity_poly.pdbx_seq_one_letter_code
_entity_poly.pdbx_strand_id
1 'polypeptide(L)'
;QTFFNYFNSKKKYINLPEHKSFLSWAKKIHKKYGPDYEIFPQTKKINPYKFVKSISKSLNNTDVITFSNATAGVVPNQAIRLKKGQRFFGSSGSGSMGFGLPASIGASIGSKKRVICFEGDGSIQMNIQELATVSHNNLNIKIIIFSNNGYHSIRQTQRNYFSDNLVGIDSSNGLSFPDYKKISQAYGIPYLKISNESQVDKKLDQVLGKPGPIICEVMIDDKINYQPKVSSKRDSEGKIISAELYDMSPFISDEDLQMILDI
;
A
#
# COMPACT_ATOMS: atom_id res chain seq x y z
N GLN A 1 -20.36 7.25 -16.43
CA GLN A 1 -21.06 6.32 -17.35
C GLN A 1 -21.56 7.04 -18.61
N THR A 2 -22.19 8.21 -18.47
CA THR A 2 -22.75 8.99 -19.59
C THR A 2 -21.70 9.41 -20.63
N PHE A 3 -20.51 9.87 -20.16
CA PHE A 3 -19.41 10.23 -21.05
C PHE A 3 -18.92 9.03 -21.89
N PHE A 4 -18.69 7.89 -21.26
CA PHE A 4 -18.25 6.69 -21.96
C PHE A 4 -19.30 6.16 -22.94
N ASN A 5 -20.59 6.22 -22.59
CA ASN A 5 -21.67 5.83 -23.49
C ASN A 5 -21.73 6.75 -24.70
N TYR A 6 -21.62 8.07 -24.48
CA TYR A 6 -21.56 9.04 -25.56
C TYR A 6 -20.36 8.82 -26.48
N PHE A 7 -19.15 8.68 -25.89
CA PHE A 7 -17.92 8.40 -26.63
C PHE A 7 -18.04 7.13 -27.47
N ASN A 8 -18.52 6.04 -26.89
CA ASN A 8 -18.70 4.77 -27.59
C ASN A 8 -19.71 4.89 -28.74
N SER A 9 -20.79 5.66 -28.57
CA SER A 9 -21.77 5.91 -29.64
C SER A 9 -21.19 6.71 -30.81
N LYS A 10 -20.17 7.54 -30.56
CA LYS A 10 -19.52 8.39 -31.59
C LYS A 10 -18.21 7.78 -32.12
N LYS A 11 -17.71 6.68 -31.55
CA LYS A 11 -16.43 6.08 -31.91
C LYS A 11 -16.23 5.85 -33.39
N LYS A 12 -17.27 5.42 -34.12
CA LYS A 12 -17.22 5.20 -35.58
C LYS A 12 -17.04 6.47 -36.40
N TYR A 13 -17.30 7.66 -35.82
CA TYR A 13 -17.15 8.96 -36.47
C TYR A 13 -15.88 9.70 -36.04
N ILE A 14 -15.14 9.15 -35.11
CA ILE A 14 -13.90 9.75 -34.63
C ILE A 14 -12.74 9.03 -35.30
N ASN A 15 -12.11 9.73 -36.23
CA ASN A 15 -10.84 9.24 -36.82
C ASN A 15 -9.74 9.44 -35.80
N LEU A 16 -9.46 8.39 -35.00
CA LEU A 16 -8.40 8.42 -34.02
C LEU A 16 -7.07 8.17 -34.71
N PRO A 17 -6.04 9.00 -34.48
CA PRO A 17 -4.72 8.77 -35.03
C PRO A 17 -4.17 7.40 -34.56
N GLU A 18 -3.45 6.74 -35.43
CA GLU A 18 -2.76 5.51 -35.07
C GLU A 18 -1.58 5.81 -34.13
N HIS A 19 -1.65 5.35 -32.90
CA HIS A 19 -0.60 5.51 -31.89
C HIS A 19 0.30 4.28 -31.80
N LYS A 20 0.67 3.67 -32.92
CA LYS A 20 1.48 2.44 -32.94
C LYS A 20 2.86 2.63 -32.29
N SER A 21 3.51 3.74 -32.57
CA SER A 21 4.81 4.10 -31.96
C SER A 21 4.69 4.26 -30.44
N PHE A 22 3.71 5.04 -29.98
CA PHE A 22 3.42 5.22 -28.55
C PHE A 22 3.08 3.89 -27.86
N LEU A 23 2.25 3.06 -28.46
CA LEU A 23 1.92 1.74 -27.89
C LEU A 23 3.14 0.81 -27.82
N SER A 24 4.02 0.86 -28.83
CA SER A 24 5.27 0.09 -28.82
C SER A 24 6.19 0.56 -27.71
N TRP A 25 6.38 1.87 -27.58
CA TRP A 25 7.14 2.49 -26.51
C TRP A 25 6.54 2.14 -25.12
N ALA A 26 5.25 2.36 -24.91
CA ALA A 26 4.59 2.06 -23.66
C ALA A 26 4.73 0.57 -23.23
N LYS A 27 4.63 -0.37 -24.21
CA LYS A 27 4.86 -1.79 -23.95
C LYS A 27 6.31 -2.08 -23.56
N LYS A 28 7.30 -1.42 -24.18
CA LYS A 28 8.72 -1.56 -23.85
C LYS A 28 9.00 -1.09 -22.42
N ILE A 29 8.50 0.11 -22.06
CA ILE A 29 8.62 0.66 -20.70
C ILE A 29 7.92 -0.25 -19.68
N HIS A 30 6.69 -0.67 -19.96
CA HIS A 30 5.95 -1.56 -19.06
C HIS A 30 6.64 -2.91 -18.86
N LYS A 31 7.26 -3.46 -19.90
CA LYS A 31 8.04 -4.71 -19.78
C LYS A 31 9.27 -4.53 -18.89
N LYS A 32 9.95 -3.38 -18.96
CA LYS A 32 11.18 -3.13 -18.21
C LYS A 32 10.92 -2.66 -16.78
N TYR A 33 9.95 -1.76 -16.59
CA TYR A 33 9.65 -1.08 -15.32
C TYR A 33 8.24 -1.31 -14.82
N GLY A 34 7.54 -2.29 -15.35
CA GLY A 34 6.18 -2.61 -14.98
C GLY A 34 6.08 -3.14 -13.54
N PRO A 35 4.87 -3.43 -13.10
CA PRO A 35 4.60 -3.79 -11.70
C PRO A 35 5.29 -5.07 -11.20
N ASP A 36 5.91 -5.84 -12.08
CA ASP A 36 6.70 -7.03 -11.72
C ASP A 36 8.22 -6.74 -11.62
N TYR A 37 8.61 -5.48 -11.86
CA TYR A 37 9.97 -5.02 -11.66
C TYR A 37 10.33 -5.10 -10.17
N GLU A 38 11.25 -5.98 -9.83
CA GLU A 38 11.69 -6.20 -8.44
C GLU A 38 13.07 -5.59 -8.22
N ILE A 39 13.08 -4.46 -7.52
CA ILE A 39 14.30 -3.73 -7.13
C ILE A 39 14.65 -3.89 -5.65
N PHE A 40 13.92 -4.77 -4.94
CA PHE A 40 14.02 -4.85 -3.49
C PHE A 40 15.06 -5.88 -3.04
N PRO A 41 15.88 -5.56 -2.04
CA PRO A 41 16.85 -6.49 -1.50
C PRO A 41 16.16 -7.71 -0.89
N GLN A 42 16.86 -8.82 -0.85
CA GLN A 42 16.47 -10.00 -0.08
C GLN A 42 16.53 -9.65 1.41
N THR A 43 15.47 -9.98 2.15
CA THR A 43 15.37 -9.68 3.58
C THR A 43 14.92 -10.91 4.37
N LYS A 44 15.21 -10.92 5.69
CA LYS A 44 14.74 -11.98 6.59
C LYS A 44 13.29 -11.78 7.03
N LYS A 45 12.79 -10.55 6.97
CA LYS A 45 11.40 -10.18 7.27
C LYS A 45 10.57 -10.18 5.99
N ILE A 46 9.27 -9.93 6.10
CA ILE A 46 8.37 -9.91 4.98
C ILE A 46 8.58 -8.63 4.15
N ASN A 47 8.78 -8.80 2.85
CA ASN A 47 8.74 -7.69 1.91
C ASN A 47 7.28 -7.24 1.71
N PRO A 48 6.91 -5.99 2.05
CA PRO A 48 5.52 -5.53 1.98
C PRO A 48 4.95 -5.55 0.54
N TYR A 49 5.78 -5.34 -0.48
CA TYR A 49 5.35 -5.41 -1.89
C TYR A 49 5.02 -6.86 -2.31
N LYS A 50 5.86 -7.82 -1.95
CA LYS A 50 5.60 -9.24 -2.18
C LYS A 50 4.33 -9.69 -1.43
N PHE A 51 4.15 -9.24 -0.20
CA PHE A 51 2.94 -9.52 0.57
C PHE A 51 1.68 -9.00 -0.13
N VAL A 52 1.69 -7.74 -0.61
CA VAL A 52 0.54 -7.16 -1.33
C VAL A 52 0.28 -7.88 -2.66
N LYS A 53 1.32 -8.31 -3.37
CA LYS A 53 1.15 -9.16 -4.56
C LYS A 53 0.53 -10.52 -4.21
N SER A 54 0.97 -11.16 -3.13
CA SER A 54 0.40 -12.46 -2.67
C SER A 54 -1.05 -12.33 -2.27
N ILE A 55 -1.41 -11.38 -1.40
CA ILE A 55 -2.80 -11.20 -1.00
C ILE A 55 -3.71 -10.89 -2.21
N SER A 56 -3.23 -10.13 -3.20
CA SER A 56 -4.00 -9.80 -4.41
C SER A 56 -4.48 -11.03 -5.16
N LYS A 57 -3.71 -12.12 -5.17
CA LYS A 57 -4.08 -13.38 -5.82
C LYS A 57 -5.28 -14.04 -5.15
N SER A 58 -5.35 -13.96 -3.82
CA SER A 58 -6.36 -14.61 -2.97
C SER A 58 -7.63 -13.76 -2.73
N LEU A 59 -7.66 -12.51 -3.22
CA LEU A 59 -8.83 -11.64 -3.11
C LEU A 59 -9.95 -12.08 -4.07
N ASN A 60 -11.21 -11.91 -3.63
CA ASN A 60 -12.39 -12.12 -4.47
C ASN A 60 -12.72 -10.88 -5.31
N ASN A 61 -13.41 -11.07 -6.43
CA ASN A 61 -13.83 -9.96 -7.31
C ASN A 61 -14.78 -8.95 -6.63
N THR A 62 -15.40 -9.35 -5.52
CA THR A 62 -16.36 -8.50 -4.79
C THR A 62 -15.76 -7.80 -3.59
N ASP A 63 -14.50 -8.08 -3.24
CA ASP A 63 -13.87 -7.47 -2.07
C ASP A 63 -13.77 -5.95 -2.20
N VAL A 64 -13.92 -5.28 -1.07
CA VAL A 64 -13.61 -3.87 -0.94
C VAL A 64 -12.28 -3.75 -0.20
N ILE A 65 -11.39 -2.93 -0.71
CA ILE A 65 -10.06 -2.74 -0.13
C ILE A 65 -9.95 -1.29 0.31
N THR A 66 -9.64 -1.09 1.58
CA THR A 66 -9.35 0.24 2.14
C THR A 66 -7.90 0.29 2.62
N PHE A 67 -7.35 1.47 2.64
CA PHE A 67 -5.99 1.66 3.12
C PHE A 67 -5.85 2.98 3.86
N SER A 68 -4.89 3.01 4.80
CA SER A 68 -4.54 4.18 5.57
C SER A 68 -3.43 4.98 4.87
N ASN A 69 -2.30 5.17 5.52
CA ASN A 69 -1.19 5.99 5.03
C ASN A 69 0.15 5.27 5.12
N ALA A 70 1.23 5.97 4.80
CA ALA A 70 2.59 5.46 4.85
C ALA A 70 2.71 4.08 4.14
N THR A 71 3.33 3.08 4.76
CA THR A 71 3.49 1.74 4.14
C THR A 71 2.16 1.10 3.78
N ALA A 72 1.15 1.25 4.66
CA ALA A 72 -0.21 0.71 4.44
C ALA A 72 -0.99 1.44 3.34
N GLY A 73 -0.54 2.61 2.91
CA GLY A 73 -1.08 3.36 1.77
C GLY A 73 -0.24 3.19 0.52
N VAL A 74 1.05 3.57 0.60
CA VAL A 74 1.94 3.63 -0.57
C VAL A 74 2.09 2.26 -1.23
N VAL A 75 2.40 1.22 -0.45
CA VAL A 75 2.68 -0.11 -1.02
C VAL A 75 1.45 -0.74 -1.69
N PRO A 76 0.23 -0.74 -1.09
CA PRO A 76 -0.95 -1.19 -1.81
C PRO A 76 -1.24 -0.39 -3.08
N ASN A 77 -1.06 0.94 -3.07
CA ASN A 77 -1.25 1.74 -4.28
C ASN A 77 -0.28 1.36 -5.42
N GLN A 78 0.94 0.94 -5.09
CA GLN A 78 1.95 0.55 -6.07
C GLN A 78 1.85 -0.92 -6.51
N ALA A 79 1.43 -1.83 -5.62
CA ALA A 79 1.60 -3.27 -5.84
C ALA A 79 0.30 -4.07 -5.95
N ILE A 80 -0.87 -3.52 -5.56
CA ILE A 80 -2.13 -4.26 -5.59
C ILE A 80 -2.55 -4.58 -7.03
N ARG A 81 -3.05 -5.80 -7.24
CA ARG A 81 -3.60 -6.26 -8.51
C ARG A 81 -5.12 -6.31 -8.40
N LEU A 82 -5.77 -5.24 -8.84
CA LEU A 82 -7.23 -5.13 -8.77
C LEU A 82 -7.90 -6.02 -9.81
N LYS A 83 -8.96 -6.70 -9.38
CA LYS A 83 -9.85 -7.49 -10.22
C LYS A 83 -11.12 -6.68 -10.54
N LYS A 84 -11.74 -6.97 -11.70
CA LYS A 84 -13.00 -6.33 -12.08
C LYS A 84 -14.07 -6.56 -11.00
N GLY A 85 -14.69 -5.49 -10.52
CA GLY A 85 -15.73 -5.49 -9.49
C GLY A 85 -15.24 -5.16 -8.08
N GLN A 86 -13.94 -5.15 -7.83
CA GLN A 86 -13.37 -4.67 -6.59
C GLN A 86 -13.43 -3.14 -6.49
N ARG A 87 -13.47 -2.64 -5.26
CA ARG A 87 -13.27 -1.22 -4.95
C ARG A 87 -12.01 -1.07 -4.12
N PHE A 88 -11.21 -0.06 -4.42
CA PHE A 88 -9.97 0.27 -3.74
C PHE A 88 -9.95 1.77 -3.45
N PHE A 89 -9.87 2.17 -2.19
CA PHE A 89 -9.85 3.58 -1.82
C PHE A 89 -9.22 3.84 -0.45
N GLY A 90 -8.74 5.07 -0.28
CA GLY A 90 -8.12 5.57 0.93
C GLY A 90 -8.11 7.10 0.95
N SER A 91 -7.49 7.70 1.95
CA SER A 91 -7.35 9.15 2.07
C SER A 91 -6.07 9.66 1.37
N SER A 92 -5.93 9.39 0.06
CA SER A 92 -4.68 9.68 -0.66
C SER A 92 -4.30 11.17 -0.68
N GLY A 93 -5.28 12.07 -0.69
CA GLY A 93 -5.04 13.50 -0.69
C GLY A 93 -4.53 14.06 0.64
N SER A 94 -5.04 13.55 1.76
CA SER A 94 -4.65 14.00 3.10
C SER A 94 -3.64 13.06 3.77
N GLY A 95 -3.60 11.78 3.38
CA GLY A 95 -2.74 10.78 3.99
C GLY A 95 -2.97 10.60 5.49
N SER A 96 -4.22 10.75 5.95
CA SER A 96 -4.54 10.77 7.37
C SER A 96 -4.27 9.43 8.04
N MET A 97 -3.55 9.46 9.16
CA MET A 97 -3.41 8.31 10.06
C MET A 97 -4.78 7.95 10.64
N GLY A 98 -5.03 6.64 10.83
CA GLY A 98 -6.27 6.12 11.39
C GLY A 98 -7.48 6.12 10.45
N PHE A 99 -7.32 6.51 9.18
CA PHE A 99 -8.43 6.54 8.22
C PHE A 99 -8.93 5.13 7.83
N GLY A 100 -8.04 4.17 7.72
CA GLY A 100 -8.35 2.86 7.12
C GLY A 100 -9.42 2.09 7.88
N LEU A 101 -9.35 2.03 9.20
CA LEU A 101 -10.30 1.28 10.01
C LEU A 101 -11.73 1.86 9.97
N PRO A 102 -11.99 3.16 10.23
CA PRO A 102 -13.31 3.77 10.06
C PRO A 102 -13.86 3.65 8.64
N ALA A 103 -13.02 3.84 7.63
CA ALA A 103 -13.41 3.66 6.22
C ALA A 103 -13.85 2.22 5.93
N SER A 104 -13.17 1.24 6.53
CA SER A 104 -13.53 -0.18 6.42
C SER A 104 -14.88 -0.48 7.05
N ILE A 105 -15.19 0.13 8.19
CA ILE A 105 -16.48 0.00 8.86
C ILE A 105 -17.59 0.50 7.94
N GLY A 106 -17.45 1.73 7.43
CA GLY A 106 -18.41 2.31 6.48
C GLY A 106 -18.57 1.45 5.21
N ALA A 107 -17.46 0.96 4.66
CA ALA A 107 -17.47 0.08 3.50
C ALA A 107 -18.17 -1.26 3.78
N SER A 108 -17.93 -1.87 4.95
CA SER A 108 -18.54 -3.15 5.34
C SER A 108 -20.05 -3.02 5.53
N ILE A 109 -20.49 -1.97 6.23
CA ILE A 109 -21.92 -1.71 6.48
C ILE A 109 -22.63 -1.38 5.16
N GLY A 110 -22.07 -0.48 4.35
CA GLY A 110 -22.70 -0.03 3.11
C GLY A 110 -22.73 -1.08 2.00
N SER A 111 -21.69 -1.93 1.90
CA SER A 111 -21.60 -2.93 0.82
C SER A 111 -22.06 -4.32 1.24
N LYS A 112 -22.06 -4.66 2.51
CA LYS A 112 -22.25 -6.00 3.08
C LYS A 112 -21.26 -7.04 2.52
N LYS A 113 -20.08 -6.59 2.06
CA LYS A 113 -19.03 -7.41 1.47
C LYS A 113 -17.88 -7.60 2.44
N ARG A 114 -16.98 -8.55 2.12
CA ARG A 114 -15.70 -8.66 2.81
C ARG A 114 -14.86 -7.42 2.53
N VAL A 115 -14.30 -6.83 3.57
CA VAL A 115 -13.40 -5.67 3.46
C VAL A 115 -11.99 -6.06 3.90
N ILE A 116 -11.01 -5.66 3.11
CA ILE A 116 -9.59 -5.78 3.44
C ILE A 116 -9.11 -4.39 3.84
N CYS A 117 -8.70 -4.24 5.08
CA CYS A 117 -8.22 -2.99 5.64
C CYS A 117 -6.70 -3.04 5.80
N PHE A 118 -5.96 -2.21 5.06
CA PHE A 118 -4.53 -2.04 5.28
C PHE A 118 -4.29 -0.88 6.25
N GLU A 119 -3.66 -1.20 7.39
CA GLU A 119 -3.28 -0.25 8.44
C GLU A 119 -1.80 -0.38 8.80
N GLY A 120 -1.20 0.70 9.32
CA GLY A 120 0.11 0.66 9.95
C GLY A 120 0.01 0.51 11.46
N ASP A 121 1.05 -0.01 12.09
CA ASP A 121 1.13 -0.18 13.54
C ASP A 121 0.92 1.14 14.32
N GLY A 122 1.44 2.26 13.86
CA GLY A 122 1.18 3.56 14.46
C GLY A 122 -0.16 4.18 14.04
N SER A 123 -0.57 3.95 12.79
CA SER A 123 -1.78 4.57 12.22
C SER A 123 -3.06 4.07 12.89
N ILE A 124 -3.19 2.76 13.09
CA ILE A 124 -4.41 2.16 13.68
C ILE A 124 -4.71 2.69 15.09
N GLN A 125 -3.69 3.16 15.81
CA GLN A 125 -3.87 3.67 17.17
C GLN A 125 -4.69 4.96 17.23
N MET A 126 -4.76 5.72 16.14
CA MET A 126 -5.54 6.98 16.09
C MET A 126 -7.04 6.73 16.20
N ASN A 127 -7.52 5.54 15.85
CA ASN A 127 -8.93 5.15 15.91
C ASN A 127 -9.10 3.70 16.42
N ILE A 128 -8.21 3.25 17.31
CA ILE A 128 -8.20 1.87 17.80
C ILE A 128 -9.50 1.49 18.54
N GLN A 129 -10.19 2.45 19.15
CA GLN A 129 -11.48 2.27 19.81
C GLN A 129 -12.58 1.76 18.85
N GLU A 130 -12.43 1.99 17.54
CA GLU A 130 -13.37 1.50 16.53
C GLU A 130 -13.36 -0.02 16.37
N LEU A 131 -12.39 -0.70 16.95
CA LEU A 131 -12.43 -2.16 17.09
C LEU A 131 -13.66 -2.63 17.88
N ALA A 132 -14.19 -1.80 18.81
CA ALA A 132 -15.45 -2.08 19.49
C ALA A 132 -16.62 -2.13 18.49
N THR A 133 -16.71 -1.18 17.57
CA THR A 133 -17.71 -1.15 16.50
C THR A 133 -17.61 -2.38 15.59
N VAL A 134 -16.38 -2.75 15.23
CA VAL A 134 -16.11 -3.93 14.39
C VAL A 134 -16.55 -5.22 15.08
N SER A 135 -16.19 -5.39 16.34
CA SER A 135 -16.50 -6.58 17.14
C SER A 135 -18.01 -6.68 17.41
N HIS A 136 -18.63 -5.61 17.92
CA HIS A 136 -20.05 -5.59 18.26
C HIS A 136 -20.94 -5.98 17.07
N ASN A 137 -20.64 -5.46 15.89
CA ASN A 137 -21.42 -5.71 14.68
C ASN A 137 -20.93 -6.94 13.88
N ASN A 138 -19.94 -7.68 14.38
CA ASN A 138 -19.33 -8.83 13.71
C ASN A 138 -18.99 -8.55 12.24
N LEU A 139 -18.42 -7.36 11.95
CA LEU A 139 -18.15 -6.91 10.59
C LEU A 139 -17.09 -7.77 9.90
N ASN A 140 -17.33 -8.20 8.66
CA ASN A 140 -16.39 -9.03 7.91
C ASN A 140 -15.21 -8.23 7.38
N ILE A 141 -14.37 -7.71 8.29
CA ILE A 141 -13.20 -6.90 7.99
C ILE A 141 -11.93 -7.70 8.33
N LYS A 142 -11.02 -7.82 7.34
CA LYS A 142 -9.68 -8.38 7.51
C LYS A 142 -8.71 -7.23 7.74
N ILE A 143 -8.37 -6.97 8.99
CA ILE A 143 -7.51 -5.86 9.39
C ILE A 143 -6.06 -6.33 9.29
N ILE A 144 -5.37 -5.88 8.23
CA ILE A 144 -3.95 -6.18 7.97
C ILE A 144 -3.11 -5.06 8.56
N ILE A 145 -2.43 -5.34 9.67
CA ILE A 145 -1.53 -4.37 10.31
C ILE A 145 -0.11 -4.61 9.82
N PHE A 146 0.44 -3.68 9.05
CA PHE A 146 1.85 -3.65 8.72
C PHE A 146 2.65 -3.17 9.93
N SER A 147 3.30 -4.14 10.62
CA SER A 147 4.11 -3.88 11.79
C SER A 147 5.59 -3.79 11.37
N ASN A 148 6.10 -2.57 11.37
CA ASN A 148 7.50 -2.25 11.03
C ASN A 148 8.24 -1.55 12.18
N ASN A 149 7.67 -1.63 13.38
CA ASN A 149 8.21 -1.06 14.60
C ASN A 149 8.46 0.44 14.49
N GLY A 150 7.47 1.17 13.93
CA GLY A 150 7.59 2.62 13.93
C GLY A 150 7.00 3.36 12.74
N TYR A 151 7.23 4.65 12.72
CA TYR A 151 6.81 5.57 11.66
C TYR A 151 7.78 5.52 10.48
N HIS A 152 7.59 4.56 9.59
CA HIS A 152 8.53 4.25 8.52
C HIS A 152 8.77 5.42 7.54
N SER A 153 7.75 6.17 7.16
CA SER A 153 7.92 7.34 6.28
C SER A 153 8.80 8.40 6.90
N ILE A 154 8.62 8.66 8.21
CA ILE A 154 9.45 9.61 8.95
C ILE A 154 10.88 9.08 9.07
N ARG A 155 11.03 7.78 9.39
CA ARG A 155 12.35 7.11 9.43
C ARG A 155 13.11 7.30 8.12
N GLN A 156 12.48 7.06 6.98
CA GLN A 156 13.10 7.29 5.68
C GLN A 156 13.53 8.74 5.48
N THR A 157 12.68 9.70 5.83
CA THR A 157 12.99 11.13 5.70
C THR A 157 14.18 11.50 6.57
N GLN A 158 14.19 11.08 7.83
CA GLN A 158 15.28 11.40 8.75
C GLN A 158 16.60 10.76 8.30
N ARG A 159 16.57 9.52 7.80
CA ARG A 159 17.75 8.88 7.22
C ARG A 159 18.28 9.57 5.98
N ASN A 160 17.40 9.95 5.08
CA ASN A 160 17.80 10.50 3.80
C ASN A 160 18.32 11.96 3.89
N TYR A 161 17.78 12.75 4.84
CA TYR A 161 18.04 14.20 4.85
C TYR A 161 18.66 14.73 6.13
N PHE A 162 18.61 13.97 7.23
CA PHE A 162 19.03 14.42 8.56
C PHE A 162 20.10 13.54 9.20
N SER A 163 20.99 12.94 8.38
CA SER A 163 22.15 12.15 8.82
C SER A 163 21.78 11.04 9.82
N ASP A 164 20.66 10.36 9.59
CA ASP A 164 20.15 9.26 10.45
C ASP A 164 19.86 9.68 11.91
N ASN A 165 19.63 10.98 12.14
CA ASN A 165 19.20 11.46 13.45
C ASN A 165 17.72 11.15 13.66
N LEU A 166 17.47 10.01 14.34
CA LEU A 166 16.15 9.44 14.50
C LEU A 166 15.47 9.92 15.77
N VAL A 167 14.35 10.64 15.64
CA VAL A 167 13.57 11.20 16.75
C VAL A 167 12.09 10.87 16.60
N GLY A 168 11.46 10.32 17.63
CA GLY A 168 10.01 10.10 17.70
C GLY A 168 9.47 9.09 16.68
N ILE A 169 10.24 8.07 16.30
CA ILE A 169 9.85 7.10 15.27
C ILE A 169 9.64 5.68 15.78
N ASP A 170 10.31 5.28 16.85
CA ASP A 170 10.21 3.93 17.44
C ASP A 170 10.53 3.91 18.95
N SER A 171 10.55 2.72 19.53
CA SER A 171 10.74 2.55 20.98
C SER A 171 12.12 2.98 21.48
N SER A 172 13.11 3.14 20.63
CA SER A 172 14.44 3.62 21.02
C SER A 172 14.51 5.14 21.13
N ASN A 173 13.52 5.87 20.61
CA ASN A 173 13.56 7.33 20.50
C ASN A 173 12.21 8.02 20.80
N GLY A 174 11.47 7.46 21.76
CA GLY A 174 10.33 8.14 22.39
C GLY A 174 8.94 7.70 21.94
N LEU A 175 8.80 6.62 21.14
CA LEU A 175 7.52 6.11 20.69
C LEU A 175 7.38 4.62 21.06
N SER A 176 6.18 4.21 21.51
CA SER A 176 5.87 2.81 21.79
C SER A 176 4.60 2.36 21.10
N PHE A 177 4.52 1.07 20.82
CA PHE A 177 3.35 0.44 20.21
C PHE A 177 2.80 -0.65 21.12
N PRO A 178 1.47 -0.83 21.15
CA PRO A 178 0.86 -1.88 21.97
C PRO A 178 1.13 -3.27 21.40
N ASP A 179 0.96 -4.27 22.23
CA ASP A 179 0.85 -5.66 21.81
C ASP A 179 -0.53 -5.89 21.16
N TYR A 180 -0.56 -6.00 19.81
CA TYR A 180 -1.80 -6.17 19.06
C TYR A 180 -2.53 -7.50 19.36
N LYS A 181 -1.82 -8.51 19.85
CA LYS A 181 -2.46 -9.73 20.33
C LYS A 181 -3.29 -9.46 21.59
N LYS A 182 -2.75 -8.69 22.54
CA LYS A 182 -3.51 -8.29 23.75
C LYS A 182 -4.67 -7.37 23.41
N ILE A 183 -4.47 -6.42 22.49
CA ILE A 183 -5.53 -5.55 21.97
C ILE A 183 -6.65 -6.38 21.35
N SER A 184 -6.32 -7.34 20.48
CA SER A 184 -7.32 -8.20 19.83
C SER A 184 -8.13 -9.00 20.85
N GLN A 185 -7.48 -9.51 21.90
CA GLN A 185 -8.12 -10.22 23.00
C GLN A 185 -9.09 -9.32 23.78
N ALA A 186 -8.68 -8.08 24.09
CA ALA A 186 -9.50 -7.11 24.79
C ALA A 186 -10.79 -6.76 24.03
N TYR A 187 -10.75 -6.72 22.71
CA TYR A 187 -11.92 -6.48 21.84
C TYR A 187 -12.64 -7.76 21.38
N GLY A 188 -12.19 -8.95 21.81
CA GLY A 188 -12.77 -10.23 21.39
C GLY A 188 -12.62 -10.54 19.89
N ILE A 189 -11.64 -9.96 19.21
CA ILE A 189 -11.39 -10.17 17.78
C ILE A 189 -10.29 -11.22 17.63
N PRO A 190 -10.48 -12.25 16.77
CA PRO A 190 -9.42 -13.21 16.46
C PRO A 190 -8.14 -12.55 15.94
N TYR A 191 -6.99 -13.13 16.30
CA TYR A 191 -5.68 -12.62 15.93
C TYR A 191 -4.82 -13.69 15.24
N LEU A 192 -4.06 -13.26 14.24
CA LEU A 192 -3.05 -14.07 13.57
C LEU A 192 -1.81 -13.22 13.27
N LYS A 193 -0.62 -13.80 13.47
CA LYS A 193 0.66 -13.13 13.16
C LYS A 193 1.38 -13.83 12.02
N ILE A 194 1.85 -13.06 11.04
CA ILE A 194 2.71 -13.52 9.94
C ILE A 194 4.10 -12.91 10.16
N SER A 195 5.11 -13.76 10.39
CA SER A 195 6.44 -13.29 10.81
C SER A 195 7.53 -13.46 9.74
N ASN A 196 7.30 -14.31 8.73
CA ASN A 196 8.26 -14.56 7.63
C ASN A 196 7.53 -14.90 6.33
N GLU A 197 8.23 -14.81 5.20
CA GLU A 197 7.66 -15.00 3.86
C GLU A 197 7.08 -16.41 3.66
N SER A 198 7.69 -17.46 4.21
CA SER A 198 7.21 -18.85 4.03
C SER A 198 5.83 -19.12 4.66
N GLN A 199 5.38 -18.26 5.57
CA GLN A 199 4.08 -18.36 6.22
C GLN A 199 2.97 -17.63 5.46
N VAL A 200 3.31 -16.75 4.50
CA VAL A 200 2.38 -15.76 3.93
C VAL A 200 1.17 -16.46 3.30
N ASP A 201 1.36 -17.31 2.31
CA ASP A 201 0.25 -17.88 1.56
C ASP A 201 -0.70 -18.70 2.46
N LYS A 202 -0.14 -19.64 3.27
CA LYS A 202 -0.92 -20.46 4.17
C LYS A 202 -1.73 -19.66 5.20
N LYS A 203 -1.13 -18.61 5.77
CA LYS A 203 -1.80 -17.77 6.76
C LYS A 203 -2.78 -16.78 6.14
N LEU A 204 -2.52 -16.31 4.92
CA LEU A 204 -3.49 -15.51 4.17
C LEU A 204 -4.79 -16.29 3.91
N ASP A 205 -4.70 -17.57 3.53
CA ASP A 205 -5.88 -18.40 3.35
C ASP A 205 -6.70 -18.51 4.64
N GLN A 206 -6.03 -18.66 5.79
CA GLN A 206 -6.70 -18.68 7.10
C GLN A 206 -7.37 -17.34 7.43
N VAL A 207 -6.70 -16.20 7.15
CA VAL A 207 -7.23 -14.86 7.40
C VAL A 207 -8.43 -14.58 6.51
N LEU A 208 -8.29 -14.84 5.21
CA LEU A 208 -9.32 -14.52 4.22
C LEU A 208 -10.51 -15.48 4.30
N GLY A 209 -10.28 -16.75 4.66
CA GLY A 209 -11.35 -17.75 4.83
C GLY A 209 -12.13 -17.62 6.13
N LYS A 210 -11.62 -16.90 7.14
CA LYS A 210 -12.31 -16.78 8.44
C LYS A 210 -13.55 -15.90 8.31
N PRO A 211 -14.75 -16.34 8.75
CA PRO A 211 -15.92 -15.47 8.83
C PRO A 211 -15.74 -14.39 9.91
N GLY A 212 -16.39 -13.25 9.71
CA GLY A 212 -16.32 -12.11 10.64
C GLY A 212 -14.95 -11.39 10.64
N PRO A 213 -14.68 -10.60 11.67
CA PRO A 213 -13.45 -9.82 11.77
C PRO A 213 -12.25 -10.67 12.16
N ILE A 214 -11.06 -10.21 11.75
CA ILE A 214 -9.77 -10.75 12.21
C ILE A 214 -8.70 -9.67 12.11
N ILE A 215 -7.81 -9.61 13.10
CA ILE A 215 -6.58 -8.83 13.04
C ILE A 215 -5.44 -9.74 12.58
N CYS A 216 -4.80 -9.36 11.50
CA CYS A 216 -3.61 -10.00 10.95
C CYS A 216 -2.42 -9.05 11.05
N GLU A 217 -1.54 -9.29 12.00
CA GLU A 217 -0.29 -8.55 12.13
C GLU A 217 0.79 -9.15 11.23
N VAL A 218 1.33 -8.34 10.33
CA VAL A 218 2.35 -8.74 9.35
C VAL A 218 3.66 -8.04 9.68
N MET A 219 4.68 -8.82 10.06
CA MET A 219 6.00 -8.30 10.43
C MET A 219 6.79 -7.95 9.16
N ILE A 220 6.65 -6.73 8.69
CA ILE A 220 7.31 -6.26 7.47
C ILE A 220 8.70 -5.71 7.76
N ASP A 221 9.54 -5.70 6.73
CA ASP A 221 10.90 -5.17 6.82
C ASP A 221 10.89 -3.64 6.85
N ASP A 222 11.50 -3.09 7.89
CA ASP A 222 11.66 -1.65 8.12
C ASP A 222 12.82 -1.01 7.34
N LYS A 223 13.55 -1.80 6.54
CA LYS A 223 14.64 -1.35 5.68
C LYS A 223 14.22 -1.18 4.22
N ILE A 224 13.03 -1.69 3.85
CA ILE A 224 12.53 -1.57 2.48
C ILE A 224 11.93 -0.19 2.27
N ASN A 225 12.59 0.61 1.46
CA ASN A 225 12.13 1.94 1.07
C ASN A 225 10.93 1.86 0.12
N TYR A 226 10.13 2.93 0.06
CA TYR A 226 9.11 3.07 -0.98
C TYR A 226 9.80 3.33 -2.31
N GLN A 227 9.55 2.48 -3.28
CA GLN A 227 10.18 2.56 -4.61
C GLN A 227 9.26 1.99 -5.69
N PRO A 228 9.22 2.61 -6.88
CA PRO A 228 9.83 3.90 -7.20
C PRO A 228 9.08 5.07 -6.58
N LYS A 229 9.76 6.18 -6.31
CA LYS A 229 9.11 7.41 -5.86
C LYS A 229 9.87 8.65 -6.32
N VAL A 230 9.16 9.74 -6.54
CA VAL A 230 9.79 11.06 -6.66
C VAL A 230 10.50 11.38 -5.35
N SER A 231 11.76 11.71 -5.45
CA SER A 231 12.65 11.97 -4.31
C SER A 231 13.27 13.35 -4.47
N SER A 232 13.45 14.06 -3.38
CA SER A 232 14.30 15.25 -3.42
C SER A 232 15.76 14.82 -3.61
N LYS A 233 16.52 15.66 -4.30
CA LYS A 233 17.96 15.51 -4.48
C LYS A 233 18.68 16.79 -4.06
N ARG A 234 19.98 16.72 -3.80
CA ARG A 234 20.78 17.91 -3.56
C ARG A 234 21.36 18.39 -4.88
N ASP A 235 21.28 19.70 -5.12
CA ASP A 235 21.97 20.32 -6.24
C ASP A 235 23.47 20.48 -5.95
N SER A 236 24.20 21.10 -6.89
CA SER A 236 25.64 21.38 -6.79
C SER A 236 26.02 22.29 -5.61
N GLU A 237 25.07 23.06 -5.08
CA GLU A 237 25.24 23.95 -3.94
C GLU A 237 24.81 23.32 -2.62
N GLY A 238 24.37 22.06 -2.65
CA GLY A 238 23.91 21.31 -1.47
C GLY A 238 22.47 21.61 -1.06
N LYS A 239 21.73 22.44 -1.80
CA LYS A 239 20.32 22.76 -1.55
C LYS A 239 19.43 21.59 -1.93
N ILE A 240 18.41 21.33 -1.12
CA ILE A 240 17.42 20.29 -1.39
C ILE A 240 16.45 20.82 -2.45
N ILE A 241 16.38 20.13 -3.59
CA ILE A 241 15.46 20.40 -4.70
C ILE A 241 14.58 19.16 -4.97
N SER A 242 13.35 19.38 -5.44
CA SER A 242 12.49 18.30 -5.90
C SER A 242 12.99 17.77 -7.25
N ALA A 243 13.04 16.45 -7.40
CA ALA A 243 13.25 15.84 -8.71
C ALA A 243 12.00 16.00 -9.59
N GLU A 244 12.20 15.89 -10.90
CA GLU A 244 11.10 15.83 -11.86
C GLU A 244 10.28 14.55 -11.70
N LEU A 245 9.02 14.55 -12.14
CA LEU A 245 8.11 13.41 -11.99
C LEU A 245 8.60 12.14 -12.67
N TYR A 246 9.40 12.25 -13.71
CA TYR A 246 9.98 11.11 -14.44
C TYR A 246 11.33 10.64 -13.86
N ASP A 247 11.96 11.45 -13.00
CA ASP A 247 13.26 11.15 -12.37
C ASP A 247 13.03 10.58 -10.97
N MET A 248 12.55 9.35 -10.91
CA MET A 248 12.19 8.67 -9.67
C MET A 248 13.34 7.84 -9.10
N SER A 249 13.45 7.82 -7.76
CA SER A 249 14.38 6.94 -7.04
C SER A 249 13.83 5.50 -6.94
N PRO A 250 14.66 4.44 -7.15
CA PRO A 250 16.06 4.49 -7.53
C PRO A 250 16.23 5.06 -8.94
N PHE A 251 17.17 5.98 -9.08
CA PHE A 251 17.42 6.62 -10.37
C PHE A 251 17.83 5.59 -11.42
N ILE A 252 17.27 5.72 -12.60
CA ILE A 252 17.59 4.88 -13.75
C ILE A 252 18.81 5.47 -14.49
N SER A 253 19.42 4.70 -15.36
CA SER A 253 20.53 5.19 -16.19
C SER A 253 20.07 6.32 -17.12
N ASP A 254 21.01 7.19 -17.51
CA ASP A 254 20.71 8.27 -18.46
C ASP A 254 20.18 7.73 -19.80
N GLU A 255 20.68 6.57 -20.25
CA GLU A 255 20.19 5.89 -21.46
C GLU A 255 18.71 5.46 -21.31
N ASP A 256 18.35 4.92 -20.15
CA ASP A 256 16.98 4.51 -19.88
C ASP A 256 16.05 5.72 -19.69
N LEU A 257 16.56 6.79 -19.09
CA LEU A 257 15.83 8.05 -18.97
C LEU A 257 15.55 8.63 -20.35
N GLN A 258 16.56 8.68 -21.23
CA GLN A 258 16.37 9.14 -22.61
C GLN A 258 15.33 8.28 -23.34
N MET A 259 15.42 6.95 -23.22
CA MET A 259 14.43 6.03 -23.81
C MET A 259 12.99 6.28 -23.31
N ILE A 260 12.83 6.76 -22.07
CA ILE A 260 11.51 7.12 -21.51
C ILE A 260 11.03 8.44 -22.09
N LEU A 261 11.93 9.39 -22.33
CA LEU A 261 11.61 10.72 -22.85
C LEU A 261 11.41 10.76 -24.38
N ASP A 262 11.98 9.81 -25.12
CA ASP A 262 11.83 9.67 -26.57
C ASP A 262 10.48 9.02 -26.92
N ILE A 263 9.45 9.86 -27.06
CA ILE A 263 8.08 9.44 -27.42
C ILE A 263 7.81 9.66 -28.90
#